data_4bc0b7e1e51baccac699d3393da71509
#
_entry.id   4bc0b7e1e51baccac699d3393da71509
#
_cell.length_a   1.000
_cell.length_b   1.000
_cell.length_c   1.000
_cell.angle_alpha   90.00
_cell.angle_beta   90.00
_cell.angle_gamma   90.00
#
_symmetry.space_group_name_H-M   'P 1'
#
loop_
_entity.id
_entity.type
_entity.pdbx_description
1 polymer ?
#
loop_
_entity_poly.entity_id
_entity_poly.type
_entity_poly.pdbx_seq_one_letter_code
_entity_poly.pdbx_strand_id
1 'polypeptide(L)'
;METQHLISKKIDSNTYFVFLKRPKKFLIFDDLYIDLFNNFYSLSKKNFTKYVLENFINSNPKKIYSDLMELLQTEDFENDKNEEKFSIPQNLNTFKFKLGDNYYNINYDDIKVVNTIIGQLFHLKDETNIKPINYYVFKFNGRYLLNDDNQNIGSWNHNEIHYLTGKLLSLIMCDFHKVEENKWSGFLHASAISKDDNAIVIVGESGSGKSTACAILSKNKYNLLADDITPISIDGKVGNFPNSISIKEPSFQKINDLFLKVNISDTINISKGKIKYLNPHGLKRFNPETINCSTIVRIKYNSEKQNSLKKVKFKDLLPLIVNESFFPTNINSVNGFMNWFINCKCYTLNYNNDNSLINFLNKLEF
;
A
#
# COMPACT_ATOMS: atom_id res chain seq x y z
N MET A 1 -7.61 -21.94 -9.45
CA MET A 1 -9.08 -22.22 -9.49
C MET A 1 -9.82 -20.93 -9.21
N GLU A 2 -10.86 -20.65 -9.92
CA GLU A 2 -11.77 -19.53 -9.67
C GLU A 2 -13.18 -20.07 -9.48
N THR A 3 -13.85 -19.58 -8.42
CA THR A 3 -15.26 -19.83 -8.16
C THR A 3 -16.02 -18.52 -8.01
N GLN A 4 -17.33 -18.58 -7.80
CA GLN A 4 -18.14 -17.39 -7.50
C GLN A 4 -17.61 -16.62 -6.27
N HIS A 5 -16.99 -17.31 -5.30
CA HIS A 5 -16.65 -16.77 -3.99
C HIS A 5 -15.16 -16.52 -3.76
N LEU A 6 -14.29 -17.23 -4.48
CA LEU A 6 -12.85 -17.13 -4.30
C LEU A 6 -12.03 -17.30 -5.59
N ILE A 7 -10.81 -16.77 -5.56
CA ILE A 7 -9.73 -17.05 -6.51
C ILE A 7 -8.63 -17.74 -5.72
N SER A 8 -8.14 -18.90 -6.18
CA SER A 8 -7.05 -19.61 -5.49
C SER A 8 -5.94 -20.05 -6.44
N LYS A 9 -4.73 -20.06 -5.92
CA LYS A 9 -3.53 -20.60 -6.56
C LYS A 9 -2.86 -21.60 -5.64
N LYS A 10 -2.58 -22.78 -6.16
CA LYS A 10 -1.81 -23.80 -5.43
C LYS A 10 -0.36 -23.34 -5.33
N ILE A 11 0.21 -23.40 -4.13
CA ILE A 11 1.59 -22.98 -3.82
C ILE A 11 2.50 -24.23 -3.72
N ASP A 12 2.02 -25.23 -3.00
CA ASP A 12 2.70 -26.50 -2.81
C ASP A 12 1.67 -27.65 -2.74
N SER A 13 2.07 -28.84 -2.29
CA SER A 13 1.18 -30.02 -2.27
C SER A 13 -0.13 -29.77 -1.53
N ASN A 14 -0.11 -29.01 -0.43
CA ASN A 14 -1.24 -28.86 0.49
C ASN A 14 -1.60 -27.41 0.80
N THR A 15 -1.02 -26.42 0.10
CA THR A 15 -1.20 -25.01 0.46
C THR A 15 -1.68 -24.21 -0.72
N TYR A 16 -2.62 -23.31 -0.49
CA TYR A 16 -3.20 -22.41 -1.48
C TYR A 16 -3.10 -20.96 -1.02
N PHE A 17 -2.75 -20.08 -1.94
CA PHE A 17 -2.93 -18.66 -1.80
C PHE A 17 -4.32 -18.30 -2.32
N VAL A 18 -5.15 -17.71 -1.48
CA VAL A 18 -6.57 -17.50 -1.73
C VAL A 18 -6.91 -16.03 -1.62
N PHE A 19 -7.72 -15.55 -2.55
CA PHE A 19 -8.42 -14.27 -2.44
C PHE A 19 -9.91 -14.55 -2.29
N LEU A 20 -10.48 -14.15 -1.16
CA LEU A 20 -11.91 -14.14 -0.95
C LEU A 20 -12.52 -12.90 -1.60
N LYS A 21 -13.43 -13.09 -2.55
CA LYS A 21 -14.09 -11.98 -3.27
C LYS A 21 -14.97 -11.13 -2.33
N ARG A 22 -15.47 -11.75 -1.28
CA ARG A 22 -16.05 -11.13 -0.08
C ARG A 22 -15.47 -11.86 1.12
N PRO A 23 -14.82 -11.21 2.01
CA PRO A 23 -14.62 -9.78 2.31
C PRO A 23 -13.42 -9.08 1.62
N LYS A 24 -13.00 -9.45 0.43
CA LYS A 24 -11.87 -8.87 -0.32
C LYS A 24 -10.52 -9.06 0.41
N LYS A 25 -10.28 -10.27 0.93
CA LYS A 25 -9.10 -10.61 1.74
C LYS A 25 -8.22 -11.68 1.07
N PHE A 26 -6.90 -11.50 1.20
CA PHE A 26 -5.92 -12.51 0.84
C PHE A 26 -5.61 -13.40 2.06
N LEU A 27 -5.62 -14.71 1.87
CA LEU A 27 -5.41 -15.72 2.91
C LEU A 27 -4.53 -16.86 2.40
N ILE A 28 -4.02 -17.65 3.32
CA ILE A 28 -3.37 -18.94 3.03
C ILE A 28 -4.25 -20.03 3.60
N PHE A 29 -4.70 -20.94 2.75
CA PHE A 29 -5.48 -22.12 3.10
C PHE A 29 -4.69 -23.39 2.82
N ASP A 30 -4.92 -24.43 3.59
CA ASP A 30 -4.59 -25.80 3.21
C ASP A 30 -5.77 -26.47 2.47
N ASP A 31 -5.55 -27.72 2.00
CA ASP A 31 -6.58 -28.49 1.30
C ASP A 31 -7.87 -28.58 2.13
N LEU A 32 -7.73 -28.75 3.44
CA LEU A 32 -8.84 -28.93 4.35
C LEU A 32 -9.70 -27.66 4.46
N TYR A 33 -9.07 -26.50 4.53
CA TYR A 33 -9.79 -25.22 4.54
C TYR A 33 -10.44 -24.88 3.20
N ILE A 34 -9.83 -25.26 2.08
CA ILE A 34 -10.46 -25.10 0.75
C ILE A 34 -11.73 -25.93 0.66
N ASP A 35 -11.69 -27.20 1.11
CA ASP A 35 -12.85 -28.09 1.11
C ASP A 35 -13.93 -27.60 2.08
N LEU A 36 -13.53 -27.20 3.27
CA LEU A 36 -14.44 -26.61 4.26
C LEU A 36 -15.18 -25.40 3.70
N PHE A 37 -14.44 -24.50 3.04
CA PHE A 37 -14.99 -23.27 2.48
C PHE A 37 -15.92 -23.53 1.30
N ASN A 38 -15.59 -24.45 0.40
CA ASN A 38 -16.43 -24.85 -0.71
C ASN A 38 -17.74 -25.48 -0.21
N ASN A 39 -17.66 -26.33 0.81
CA ASN A 39 -18.84 -26.96 1.41
C ASN A 39 -19.71 -25.96 2.20
N PHE A 40 -19.10 -24.96 2.82
CA PHE A 40 -19.84 -23.89 3.50
C PHE A 40 -20.76 -23.12 2.54
N TYR A 41 -20.31 -22.86 1.31
CA TYR A 41 -21.12 -22.15 0.31
C TYR A 41 -22.09 -23.04 -0.46
N SER A 42 -21.79 -24.33 -0.62
CA SER A 42 -22.61 -25.25 -1.43
C SER A 42 -23.71 -25.98 -0.64
N LEU A 43 -23.54 -26.09 0.67
CA LEU A 43 -24.44 -26.86 1.52
C LEU A 43 -25.36 -25.96 2.36
N SER A 44 -26.56 -26.47 2.67
CA SER A 44 -27.39 -25.86 3.70
C SER A 44 -26.70 -25.94 5.08
N LYS A 45 -27.04 -25.07 6.00
CA LYS A 45 -26.47 -25.06 7.37
C LYS A 45 -26.54 -26.44 8.04
N LYS A 46 -27.65 -27.15 7.86
CA LYS A 46 -27.86 -28.53 8.40
C LYS A 46 -26.86 -29.52 7.79
N ASN A 47 -26.73 -29.50 6.48
CA ASN A 47 -25.84 -30.44 5.75
C ASN A 47 -24.36 -30.06 6.00
N PHE A 48 -24.04 -28.79 6.11
CA PHE A 48 -22.71 -28.35 6.49
C PHE A 48 -22.35 -28.82 7.90
N THR A 49 -23.26 -28.71 8.86
CA THR A 49 -23.05 -29.24 10.22
C THR A 49 -22.74 -30.73 10.20
N LYS A 50 -23.48 -31.52 9.38
CA LYS A 50 -23.23 -32.96 9.21
C LYS A 50 -21.85 -33.21 8.58
N TYR A 51 -21.53 -32.51 7.50
CA TYR A 51 -20.21 -32.58 6.85
C TYR A 51 -19.05 -32.32 7.83
N VAL A 52 -19.18 -31.30 8.69
CA VAL A 52 -18.15 -30.99 9.69
C VAL A 52 -17.99 -32.11 10.71
N LEU A 53 -19.09 -32.69 11.20
CA LEU A 53 -19.05 -33.82 12.14
C LEU A 53 -18.40 -35.08 11.55
N GLU A 54 -18.58 -35.33 10.27
CA GLU A 54 -18.05 -36.49 9.59
C GLU A 54 -16.57 -36.38 9.22
N ASN A 55 -16.08 -35.14 8.95
CA ASN A 55 -14.76 -34.92 8.41
C ASN A 55 -13.77 -34.25 9.39
N PHE A 56 -14.26 -33.68 10.49
CA PHE A 56 -13.43 -32.92 11.46
C PHE A 56 -13.62 -33.48 12.89
N ILE A 57 -12.79 -34.46 13.24
CA ILE A 57 -12.86 -35.15 14.54
C ILE A 57 -12.64 -34.13 15.68
N ASN A 58 -13.49 -34.20 16.72
CA ASN A 58 -13.46 -33.31 17.91
C ASN A 58 -13.72 -31.83 17.63
N SER A 59 -14.25 -31.45 16.49
CA SER A 59 -14.61 -30.08 16.18
C SER A 59 -16.03 -29.72 16.67
N ASN A 60 -16.24 -28.42 16.88
CA ASN A 60 -17.57 -27.88 17.16
C ASN A 60 -18.15 -27.25 15.87
N PRO A 61 -19.10 -27.91 15.18
CA PRO A 61 -19.63 -27.40 13.91
C PRO A 61 -20.29 -26.02 14.02
N LYS A 62 -20.92 -25.72 15.17
CA LYS A 62 -21.55 -24.42 15.40
C LYS A 62 -20.51 -23.32 15.48
N LYS A 63 -19.37 -23.60 16.16
CA LYS A 63 -18.26 -22.67 16.25
C LYS A 63 -17.61 -22.44 14.88
N ILE A 64 -17.30 -23.52 14.14
CA ILE A 64 -16.75 -23.41 12.79
C ILE A 64 -17.67 -22.59 11.86
N TYR A 65 -18.97 -22.84 11.93
CA TYR A 65 -19.94 -22.06 11.14
C TYR A 65 -19.92 -20.57 11.54
N SER A 66 -19.88 -20.28 12.85
CA SER A 66 -19.79 -18.91 13.38
C SER A 66 -18.51 -18.21 12.95
N ASP A 67 -17.36 -18.89 13.06
CA ASP A 67 -16.04 -18.35 12.70
C ASP A 67 -15.96 -18.05 11.19
N LEU A 68 -16.55 -18.92 10.34
CA LEU A 68 -16.66 -18.67 8.90
C LEU A 68 -17.59 -17.50 8.59
N MET A 69 -18.72 -17.40 9.27
CA MET A 69 -19.62 -16.25 9.13
C MET A 69 -18.95 -14.94 9.54
N GLU A 70 -18.19 -14.94 10.63
CA GLU A 70 -17.40 -13.78 11.09
C GLU A 70 -16.32 -13.41 10.08
N LEU A 71 -15.59 -14.41 9.55
CA LEU A 71 -14.59 -14.19 8.49
C LEU A 71 -15.20 -13.53 7.25
N LEU A 72 -16.45 -13.87 6.94
CA LEU A 72 -17.19 -13.41 5.76
C LEU A 72 -18.04 -12.17 6.04
N GLN A 73 -18.19 -11.75 7.29
CA GLN A 73 -18.76 -10.45 7.60
C GLN A 73 -17.85 -9.37 7.05
N THR A 74 -18.28 -8.81 5.97
CA THR A 74 -17.66 -7.61 5.41
C THR A 74 -18.02 -6.45 6.31
N GLU A 75 -17.03 -5.73 6.81
CA GLU A 75 -17.18 -4.30 6.80
C GLU A 75 -17.19 -3.92 5.30
N ASP A 76 -18.35 -3.93 4.69
CA ASP A 76 -18.53 -3.36 3.37
C ASP A 76 -18.32 -1.85 3.53
N PHE A 77 -17.07 -1.44 3.39
CA PHE A 77 -16.74 -0.08 2.97
C PHE A 77 -17.15 0.06 1.48
N GLU A 78 -18.37 -0.36 1.15
CA GLU A 78 -19.00 0.13 -0.05
C GLU A 78 -19.17 1.62 0.21
N ASN A 79 -18.36 2.40 -0.47
CA ASN A 79 -18.62 3.82 -0.61
C ASN A 79 -20.10 3.93 -0.96
N ASP A 80 -20.92 4.35 0.00
CA ASP A 80 -22.29 4.76 -0.29
C ASP A 80 -22.15 5.82 -1.38
N LYS A 81 -22.33 5.37 -2.62
CA LYS A 81 -22.57 6.27 -3.75
C LYS A 81 -23.96 6.83 -3.56
N ASN A 82 -24.17 7.47 -2.40
CA ASN A 82 -25.35 8.27 -2.21
C ASN A 82 -25.27 9.38 -3.25
N GLU A 83 -26.18 9.37 -4.18
CA GLU A 83 -26.44 10.43 -5.16
C GLU A 83 -26.96 11.71 -4.48
N GLU A 84 -26.53 11.99 -3.25
CA GLU A 84 -26.81 13.26 -2.63
C GLU A 84 -26.20 14.35 -3.51
N LYS A 85 -27.07 15.17 -4.08
CA LYS A 85 -26.66 16.36 -4.85
C LYS A 85 -25.93 17.31 -3.90
N PHE A 86 -24.64 17.41 -4.02
CA PHE A 86 -23.83 18.40 -3.35
C PHE A 86 -23.24 19.34 -4.40
N SER A 87 -22.92 20.54 -3.96
CA SER A 87 -22.14 21.50 -4.76
C SER A 87 -20.75 21.64 -4.14
N ILE A 88 -19.72 21.69 -4.98
CA ILE A 88 -18.36 21.97 -4.52
C ILE A 88 -18.34 23.36 -3.86
N PRO A 89 -17.80 23.50 -2.63
CA PRO A 89 -17.72 24.79 -1.96
C PRO A 89 -16.87 25.80 -2.75
N GLN A 90 -17.28 27.09 -2.74
CA GLN A 90 -16.56 28.12 -3.50
C GLN A 90 -15.22 28.55 -2.87
N ASN A 91 -15.09 28.44 -1.55
CA ASN A 91 -13.94 28.96 -0.78
C ASN A 91 -13.06 27.84 -0.29
N LEU A 92 -12.41 27.11 -1.20
CA LEU A 92 -11.43 26.09 -0.89
C LEU A 92 -10.02 26.66 -0.99
N ASN A 93 -9.14 26.20 -0.11
CA ASN A 93 -7.70 26.39 -0.28
C ASN A 93 -7.20 25.48 -1.40
N THR A 94 -6.11 25.87 -2.06
CA THR A 94 -5.56 25.08 -3.17
C THR A 94 -4.07 24.83 -2.99
N PHE A 95 -3.66 23.59 -3.08
CA PHE A 95 -2.26 23.20 -3.25
C PHE A 95 -2.02 22.84 -4.71
N LYS A 96 -1.11 23.57 -5.36
CA LYS A 96 -0.78 23.41 -6.78
C LYS A 96 0.57 22.72 -6.92
N PHE A 97 0.66 21.75 -7.83
CA PHE A 97 1.92 21.05 -8.09
C PHE A 97 1.99 20.51 -9.51
N LYS A 98 3.22 20.23 -9.96
CA LYS A 98 3.48 19.60 -11.25
C LYS A 98 4.11 18.22 -11.04
N LEU A 99 3.55 17.21 -11.71
CA LEU A 99 4.09 15.86 -11.72
C LEU A 99 4.11 15.30 -13.15
N GLY A 100 5.31 15.01 -13.66
CA GLY A 100 5.49 14.70 -15.08
C GLY A 100 5.05 15.86 -15.97
N ASP A 101 4.20 15.57 -16.94
CA ASP A 101 3.64 16.56 -17.85
C ASP A 101 2.37 17.23 -17.32
N ASN A 102 1.80 16.74 -16.24
CA ASN A 102 0.51 17.16 -15.71
C ASN A 102 0.65 18.20 -14.59
N TYR A 103 -0.28 19.15 -14.57
CA TYR A 103 -0.49 20.10 -13.46
C TYR A 103 -1.69 19.65 -12.66
N TYR A 104 -1.62 19.79 -11.34
CA TYR A 104 -2.64 19.33 -10.41
C TYR A 104 -3.02 20.42 -9.42
N ASN A 105 -4.29 20.45 -9.05
CA ASN A 105 -4.81 21.21 -7.92
C ASN A 105 -5.46 20.26 -6.94
N ILE A 106 -5.04 20.30 -5.68
CA ILE A 106 -5.77 19.70 -4.56
C ILE A 106 -6.48 20.85 -3.86
N ASN A 107 -7.80 20.92 -4.02
CA ASN A 107 -8.69 21.93 -3.42
C ASN A 107 -9.29 21.36 -2.14
N TYR A 108 -9.15 22.04 -0.99
CA TYR A 108 -9.53 21.49 0.31
C TYR A 108 -10.07 22.57 1.26
N ASP A 109 -10.95 22.18 2.17
CA ASP A 109 -11.47 23.00 3.27
C ASP A 109 -10.67 22.83 4.57
N ASP A 110 -10.18 21.63 4.86
CA ASP A 110 -9.42 21.33 6.09
C ASP A 110 -8.00 20.81 5.76
N ILE A 111 -6.99 21.64 6.10
CA ILE A 111 -5.58 21.29 5.92
C ILE A 111 -5.20 19.98 6.64
N LYS A 112 -5.83 19.66 7.78
CA LYS A 112 -5.50 18.46 8.57
C LYS A 112 -5.79 17.17 7.82
N VAL A 113 -6.70 17.18 6.86
CA VAL A 113 -7.04 16.02 6.01
C VAL A 113 -6.01 15.78 4.93
N VAL A 114 -5.46 16.86 4.37
CA VAL A 114 -4.55 16.79 3.20
C VAL A 114 -3.09 17.08 3.53
N ASN A 115 -2.75 17.44 4.77
CA ASN A 115 -1.38 17.85 5.15
C ASN A 115 -0.33 16.78 4.86
N THR A 116 -0.64 15.50 5.01
CA THR A 116 0.26 14.38 4.70
C THR A 116 0.47 14.23 3.20
N ILE A 117 -0.56 14.45 2.39
CA ILE A 117 -0.46 14.44 0.92
C ILE A 117 0.39 15.62 0.44
N ILE A 118 0.08 16.82 0.93
CA ILE A 118 0.86 18.04 0.63
C ILE A 118 2.32 17.84 1.03
N GLY A 119 2.57 17.25 2.20
CA GLY A 119 3.92 16.94 2.65
C GLY A 119 4.65 15.95 1.75
N GLN A 120 3.97 14.91 1.26
CA GLN A 120 4.57 13.96 0.31
C GLN A 120 4.89 14.59 -1.04
N LEU A 121 4.18 15.66 -1.43
CA LEU A 121 4.30 16.32 -2.73
C LEU A 121 4.94 17.71 -2.64
N PHE A 122 5.42 18.15 -1.46
CA PHE A 122 5.84 19.54 -1.22
C PHE A 122 6.90 20.05 -2.19
N HIS A 123 7.83 19.18 -2.60
CA HIS A 123 8.92 19.48 -3.51
C HIS A 123 8.49 19.62 -4.98
N LEU A 124 7.26 19.22 -5.29
CA LEU A 124 6.63 19.31 -6.61
C LEU A 124 5.79 20.59 -6.76
N LYS A 125 5.72 21.43 -5.70
CA LYS A 125 4.93 22.66 -5.71
C LYS A 125 5.24 23.50 -6.94
N ASP A 126 4.20 23.89 -7.67
CA ASP A 126 4.28 24.69 -8.88
C ASP A 126 3.04 25.58 -8.96
N GLU A 127 3.25 26.88 -9.03
CA GLU A 127 2.15 27.88 -9.08
C GLU A 127 1.66 28.17 -10.51
N THR A 128 2.20 27.47 -11.50
CA THR A 128 1.79 27.62 -12.90
C THR A 128 0.33 27.21 -13.05
N ASN A 129 -0.44 27.99 -13.78
CA ASN A 129 -1.88 27.79 -13.93
C ASN A 129 -2.24 27.33 -15.36
N ILE A 130 -1.76 26.15 -15.75
CA ILE A 130 -2.03 25.54 -17.07
C ILE A 130 -2.96 24.34 -16.87
N LYS A 131 -4.22 24.48 -17.26
CA LYS A 131 -5.26 23.44 -17.34
C LYS A 131 -5.02 22.24 -16.39
N PRO A 132 -5.15 22.44 -15.06
CA PRO A 132 -4.83 21.42 -14.08
C PRO A 132 -5.88 20.30 -14.04
N ILE A 133 -5.48 19.14 -13.58
CA ILE A 133 -6.38 18.10 -13.07
C ILE A 133 -6.77 18.51 -11.66
N ASN A 134 -8.06 18.62 -11.39
CA ASN A 134 -8.56 19.10 -10.09
C ASN A 134 -9.06 17.92 -9.25
N TYR A 135 -8.65 17.91 -8.00
CA TYR A 135 -9.22 17.08 -6.94
C TYR A 135 -9.77 17.98 -5.85
N TYR A 136 -10.93 17.62 -5.29
CA TYR A 136 -11.63 18.36 -4.26
C TYR A 136 -11.82 17.48 -3.03
N VAL A 137 -11.35 17.95 -1.89
CA VAL A 137 -11.47 17.26 -0.59
C VAL A 137 -12.15 18.22 0.37
N PHE A 138 -13.39 17.95 0.73
CA PHE A 138 -14.16 18.83 1.60
C PHE A 138 -15.16 18.05 2.46
N LYS A 139 -15.59 18.67 3.56
CA LYS A 139 -16.54 18.07 4.49
C LYS A 139 -17.98 18.36 4.08
N PHE A 140 -18.79 17.32 4.03
CA PHE A 140 -20.22 17.41 3.77
C PHE A 140 -20.97 16.39 4.65
N ASN A 141 -22.02 16.81 5.35
CA ASN A 141 -22.83 15.98 6.26
C ASN A 141 -22.00 15.11 7.23
N GLY A 142 -20.91 15.68 7.78
CA GLY A 142 -20.05 14.99 8.74
C GLY A 142 -19.01 14.04 8.15
N ARG A 143 -19.03 13.79 6.84
CA ARG A 143 -18.07 12.97 6.11
C ARG A 143 -17.15 13.83 5.24
N TYR A 144 -15.97 13.32 4.91
CA TYR A 144 -15.08 13.94 3.93
C TYR A 144 -15.32 13.31 2.56
N LEU A 145 -15.59 14.14 1.56
CA LEU A 145 -15.78 13.75 0.18
C LEU A 145 -14.48 13.94 -0.61
N LEU A 146 -14.22 13.05 -1.53
CA LEU A 146 -13.20 13.19 -2.57
C LEU A 146 -13.90 13.20 -3.92
N ASN A 147 -13.69 14.27 -4.68
CA ASN A 147 -14.24 14.46 -6.02
C ASN A 147 -13.13 14.80 -7.01
N ASP A 148 -13.36 14.50 -8.27
CA ASP A 148 -12.70 15.16 -9.40
C ASP A 148 -13.68 16.15 -10.09
N ASP A 149 -13.28 16.71 -11.24
CA ASP A 149 -14.14 17.65 -11.99
C ASP A 149 -15.44 16.99 -12.53
N ASN A 150 -15.51 15.65 -12.57
CA ASN A 150 -16.59 14.94 -13.25
C ASN A 150 -17.52 14.18 -12.29
N GLN A 151 -17.00 13.71 -11.15
CA GLN A 151 -17.73 12.76 -10.30
C GLN A 151 -17.30 12.78 -8.83
N ASN A 152 -18.19 12.26 -7.99
CA ASN A 152 -17.84 11.86 -6.64
C ASN A 152 -17.10 10.51 -6.69
N ILE A 153 -15.89 10.50 -6.12
CA ILE A 153 -15.05 9.31 -6.05
C ILE A 153 -15.39 8.48 -4.81
N GLY A 154 -15.73 9.15 -3.72
CA GLY A 154 -16.12 8.49 -2.47
C GLY A 154 -16.23 9.43 -1.29
N SER A 155 -16.68 8.88 -0.16
CA SER A 155 -16.82 9.60 1.10
C SER A 155 -16.30 8.76 2.28
N TRP A 156 -15.66 9.41 3.26
CA TRP A 156 -15.03 8.77 4.40
C TRP A 156 -15.34 9.49 5.71
N ASN A 157 -15.44 8.73 6.78
CA ASN A 157 -15.53 9.27 8.14
C ASN A 157 -14.17 9.81 8.61
N HIS A 158 -14.15 10.55 9.68
CA HIS A 158 -12.91 11.11 10.25
C HIS A 158 -11.85 10.03 10.57
N ASN A 159 -12.27 8.87 11.05
CA ASN A 159 -11.35 7.76 11.36
C ASN A 159 -10.82 7.05 10.11
N GLU A 160 -11.37 7.33 8.93
CA GLU A 160 -11.08 6.72 7.65
C GLU A 160 -10.25 7.62 6.72
N ILE A 161 -9.80 8.78 7.20
CA ILE A 161 -9.03 9.77 6.41
C ILE A 161 -7.81 9.12 5.73
N HIS A 162 -7.18 8.12 6.34
CA HIS A 162 -6.05 7.41 5.73
C HIS A 162 -6.44 6.67 4.45
N TYR A 163 -7.69 6.16 4.34
CA TYR A 163 -8.19 5.57 3.09
C TYR A 163 -8.44 6.64 2.02
N LEU A 164 -9.00 7.80 2.40
CA LEU A 164 -9.14 8.95 1.50
C LEU A 164 -7.77 9.38 0.96
N THR A 165 -6.78 9.52 1.83
CA THR A 165 -5.41 9.87 1.46
C THR A 165 -4.81 8.86 0.48
N GLY A 166 -4.92 7.57 0.79
CA GLY A 166 -4.46 6.49 -0.08
C GLY A 166 -5.16 6.51 -1.44
N LYS A 167 -6.47 6.73 -1.47
CA LYS A 167 -7.26 6.81 -2.71
C LYS A 167 -6.83 8.00 -3.58
N LEU A 168 -6.68 9.20 -3.00
CA LEU A 168 -6.24 10.37 -3.75
C LEU A 168 -4.83 10.17 -4.33
N LEU A 169 -3.89 9.63 -3.55
CA LEU A 169 -2.55 9.33 -4.05
C LEU A 169 -2.56 8.26 -5.14
N SER A 170 -3.42 7.23 -5.05
CA SER A 170 -3.54 6.22 -6.11
C SER A 170 -4.08 6.81 -7.41
N LEU A 171 -5.00 7.76 -7.36
CA LEU A 171 -5.52 8.46 -8.54
C LEU A 171 -4.44 9.33 -9.20
N ILE A 172 -3.73 10.14 -8.42
CA ILE A 172 -2.60 10.95 -8.90
C ILE A 172 -1.56 10.04 -9.57
N MET A 173 -1.31 8.87 -9.02
CA MET A 173 -0.37 7.89 -9.55
C MET A 173 -0.86 7.25 -10.85
N CYS A 174 -2.16 6.95 -10.94
CA CYS A 174 -2.79 6.47 -12.19
C CYS A 174 -2.66 7.52 -13.31
N ASP A 175 -2.93 8.78 -13.00
CA ASP A 175 -2.76 9.89 -13.96
C ASP A 175 -1.31 10.06 -14.38
N PHE A 176 -0.37 10.01 -13.43
CA PHE A 176 1.06 10.12 -13.69
C PHE A 176 1.55 9.04 -14.65
N HIS A 177 1.13 7.79 -14.43
CA HIS A 177 1.48 6.67 -15.30
C HIS A 177 0.59 6.57 -16.55
N LYS A 178 -0.47 7.38 -16.67
CA LYS A 178 -1.46 7.32 -17.75
C LYS A 178 -2.10 5.92 -17.87
N VAL A 179 -2.40 5.30 -16.73
CA VAL A 179 -2.89 3.93 -16.61
C VAL A 179 -4.07 3.88 -15.65
N GLU A 180 -5.13 3.19 -16.03
CA GLU A 180 -6.29 2.98 -15.16
C GLU A 180 -5.95 2.15 -13.90
N GLU A 181 -6.69 2.37 -12.82
CA GLU A 181 -6.49 1.67 -11.55
C GLU A 181 -6.55 0.14 -11.67
N ASN A 182 -7.38 -0.38 -12.57
CA ASN A 182 -7.53 -1.82 -12.84
C ASN A 182 -6.32 -2.47 -13.54
N LYS A 183 -5.33 -1.70 -13.95
CA LYS A 183 -4.04 -2.18 -14.51
C LYS A 183 -2.97 -2.34 -13.44
N TRP A 184 -3.25 -1.94 -12.21
CA TRP A 184 -2.39 -2.18 -11.05
C TRP A 184 -2.86 -3.43 -10.30
N SER A 185 -1.91 -4.21 -9.83
CA SER A 185 -2.16 -5.36 -8.94
C SER A 185 -2.44 -4.93 -7.50
N GLY A 186 -1.86 -3.81 -7.09
CA GLY A 186 -2.04 -3.24 -5.76
C GLY A 186 -1.19 -2.01 -5.53
N PHE A 187 -1.56 -1.27 -4.51
CA PHE A 187 -0.83 -0.12 -3.97
C PHE A 187 -0.43 -0.49 -2.55
N LEU A 188 0.84 -0.88 -2.39
CA LEU A 188 1.33 -1.45 -1.13
C LEU A 188 1.73 -0.36 -0.16
N HIS A 189 1.40 -0.52 1.13
CA HIS A 189 2.00 0.28 2.20
C HIS A 189 3.45 -0.16 2.42
N ALA A 190 4.30 0.24 1.52
CA ALA A 190 5.70 -0.15 1.43
C ALA A 190 6.53 1.00 0.87
N SER A 191 7.84 0.87 0.98
CA SER A 191 8.79 1.69 0.24
C SER A 191 9.42 0.86 -0.86
N ALA A 192 9.89 1.50 -1.93
CA ALA A 192 10.59 0.82 -3.01
C ALA A 192 11.83 1.59 -3.45
N ILE A 193 12.88 0.86 -3.70
CA ILE A 193 14.15 1.35 -4.25
C ILE A 193 14.54 0.50 -5.45
N SER A 194 15.42 1.03 -6.29
CA SER A 194 16.03 0.23 -7.37
C SER A 194 17.53 0.39 -7.45
N LYS A 195 18.16 -0.63 -7.97
CA LYS A 195 19.56 -0.64 -8.36
C LYS A 195 19.70 -1.51 -9.61
N ASP A 196 20.44 -1.01 -10.61
CA ASP A 196 20.72 -1.74 -11.86
C ASP A 196 19.42 -2.31 -12.51
N ASP A 197 18.37 -1.47 -12.60
CA ASP A 197 17.05 -1.80 -13.14
C ASP A 197 16.29 -2.95 -12.45
N ASN A 198 16.68 -3.28 -11.22
CA ASN A 198 15.96 -4.20 -10.36
C ASN A 198 15.38 -3.47 -9.14
N ALA A 199 14.10 -3.63 -8.90
CA ALA A 199 13.43 -3.05 -7.76
C ALA A 199 13.43 -4.00 -6.55
N ILE A 200 13.52 -3.39 -5.36
CA ILE A 200 13.34 -4.04 -4.07
C ILE A 200 12.16 -3.36 -3.37
N VAL A 201 11.16 -4.13 -3.00
CA VAL A 201 10.09 -3.66 -2.14
C VAL A 201 10.50 -3.86 -0.68
N ILE A 202 10.47 -2.78 0.10
CA ILE A 202 10.83 -2.74 1.52
C ILE A 202 9.55 -2.68 2.34
N VAL A 203 9.32 -3.70 3.16
CA VAL A 203 8.16 -3.81 4.04
C VAL A 203 8.58 -3.86 5.52
N GLY A 204 7.65 -3.68 6.42
CA GLY A 204 7.87 -3.78 7.86
C GLY A 204 6.83 -2.98 8.63
N GLU A 205 6.70 -3.26 9.91
CA GLU A 205 5.77 -2.58 10.82
C GLU A 205 6.01 -1.06 10.87
N SER A 206 5.01 -0.30 11.27
CA SER A 206 5.18 1.14 11.51
C SER A 206 6.33 1.36 12.51
N GLY A 207 7.28 2.23 12.15
CA GLY A 207 8.46 2.50 12.99
C GLY A 207 9.62 1.49 12.81
N SER A 208 9.53 0.50 11.93
CA SER A 208 10.63 -0.44 11.64
C SER A 208 11.84 0.19 10.95
N GLY A 209 11.71 1.44 10.47
CA GLY A 209 12.79 2.17 9.80
C GLY A 209 12.75 2.14 8.27
N LYS A 210 11.63 1.74 7.63
CA LYS A 210 11.49 1.70 6.16
C LYS A 210 11.94 2.98 5.48
N SER A 211 11.28 4.09 5.79
CA SER A 211 11.56 5.41 5.18
C SER A 211 12.98 5.90 5.50
N THR A 212 13.46 5.69 6.73
CA THR A 212 14.85 6.03 7.09
C THR A 212 15.86 5.20 6.29
N ALA A 213 15.60 3.91 6.10
CA ALA A 213 16.43 3.04 5.28
C ALA A 213 16.45 3.52 3.81
N CYS A 214 15.28 3.86 3.25
CA CYS A 214 15.20 4.42 1.89
C CYS A 214 15.98 5.72 1.74
N ALA A 215 15.93 6.62 2.74
CA ALA A 215 16.73 7.83 2.76
C ALA A 215 18.25 7.54 2.75
N ILE A 216 18.71 6.61 3.57
CA ILE A 216 20.12 6.18 3.62
C ILE A 216 20.53 5.57 2.28
N LEU A 217 19.73 4.67 1.74
CA LEU A 217 20.02 3.96 0.51
C LEU A 217 20.03 4.89 -0.71
N SER A 218 19.13 5.87 -0.76
CA SER A 218 19.10 6.85 -1.84
C SER A 218 20.38 7.68 -1.93
N LYS A 219 21.11 7.84 -0.82
CA LYS A 219 22.46 8.43 -0.79
C LYS A 219 23.55 7.46 -1.27
N ASN A 220 23.26 6.16 -1.29
CA ASN A 220 24.24 5.10 -1.52
C ASN A 220 23.98 4.33 -2.82
N LYS A 221 23.79 5.05 -3.93
CA LYS A 221 23.62 4.51 -5.30
C LYS A 221 22.34 3.72 -5.55
N TYR A 222 21.36 3.78 -4.65
CA TYR A 222 20.01 3.29 -4.92
C TYR A 222 19.12 4.44 -5.38
N ASN A 223 18.27 4.19 -6.36
CA ASN A 223 17.23 5.14 -6.74
C ASN A 223 16.00 4.88 -5.88
N LEU A 224 15.42 5.93 -5.29
CA LEU A 224 14.10 5.83 -4.69
C LEU A 224 13.07 5.68 -5.81
N LEU A 225 12.17 4.71 -5.69
CA LEU A 225 11.01 4.55 -6.58
C LEU A 225 9.75 5.10 -5.92
N ALA A 226 9.51 4.75 -4.64
CA ALA A 226 8.34 5.21 -3.90
C ALA A 226 8.58 5.07 -2.39
N ASP A 227 7.87 5.86 -1.58
CA ASP A 227 7.79 5.68 -0.13
C ASP A 227 6.33 5.78 0.33
N ASP A 228 5.96 4.99 1.33
CA ASP A 228 4.63 4.94 1.95
C ASP A 228 3.52 4.35 1.07
N ILE A 229 3.57 4.55 -0.26
CA ILE A 229 2.67 3.92 -1.23
C ILE A 229 3.46 3.47 -2.46
N THR A 230 3.48 2.16 -2.69
CA THR A 230 4.25 1.52 -3.77
C THR A 230 3.30 0.80 -4.73
N PRO A 231 3.17 1.25 -5.99
CA PRO A 231 2.30 0.61 -6.97
C PRO A 231 2.98 -0.62 -7.57
N ILE A 232 2.23 -1.72 -7.66
CA ILE A 232 2.63 -2.95 -8.34
C ILE A 232 1.73 -3.14 -9.55
N SER A 233 2.31 -3.23 -10.74
CA SER A 233 1.57 -3.50 -11.97
C SER A 233 1.12 -4.96 -12.07
N ILE A 234 0.19 -5.27 -12.98
CA ILE A 234 -0.33 -6.64 -13.16
C ILE A 234 0.74 -7.62 -13.67
N ASP A 235 1.81 -7.14 -14.25
CA ASP A 235 2.98 -7.92 -14.69
C ASP A 235 4.11 -7.97 -13.64
N GLY A 236 3.84 -7.50 -12.41
CA GLY A 236 4.74 -7.64 -11.26
C GLY A 236 5.89 -6.64 -11.21
N LYS A 237 5.75 -5.50 -11.89
CA LYS A 237 6.74 -4.41 -11.82
C LYS A 237 6.33 -3.36 -10.81
N VAL A 238 7.31 -2.73 -10.18
CA VAL A 238 7.10 -1.55 -9.35
C VAL A 238 7.02 -0.31 -10.24
N GLY A 239 5.92 0.43 -10.14
CA GLY A 239 5.84 1.78 -10.70
C GLY A 239 6.57 2.77 -9.81
N ASN A 240 7.29 3.73 -10.42
CA ASN A 240 7.84 4.82 -9.63
C ASN A 240 6.74 5.81 -9.27
N PHE A 241 6.87 6.39 -8.08
CA PHE A 241 6.08 7.53 -7.64
C PHE A 241 7.00 8.50 -6.91
N PRO A 242 7.33 9.65 -7.52
CA PRO A 242 8.34 10.57 -6.99
C PRO A 242 7.80 11.40 -5.82
N ASN A 243 7.24 10.74 -4.81
CA ASN A 243 6.85 11.35 -3.56
C ASN A 243 8.04 11.48 -2.60
N SER A 244 7.93 12.40 -1.64
CA SER A 244 8.93 12.58 -0.60
C SER A 244 8.90 11.46 0.43
N ILE A 245 10.06 11.17 1.01
CA ILE A 245 10.20 10.17 2.07
C ILE A 245 9.64 10.74 3.38
N SER A 246 8.76 9.98 4.04
CA SER A 246 8.17 10.37 5.32
C SER A 246 9.09 10.01 6.50
N ILE A 247 9.65 11.01 7.18
CA ILE A 247 10.60 10.84 8.29
C ILE A 247 9.90 11.13 9.61
N LYS A 248 9.89 10.17 10.52
CA LYS A 248 9.35 10.33 11.88
C LYS A 248 10.36 10.93 12.85
N GLU A 249 9.86 11.58 13.90
CA GLU A 249 10.66 12.35 14.89
C GLU A 249 11.94 11.64 15.40
N PRO A 250 11.96 10.35 15.73
CA PRO A 250 13.20 9.68 16.18
C PRO A 250 14.36 9.72 15.19
N SER A 251 14.07 9.90 13.89
CA SER A 251 15.08 9.95 12.83
C SER A 251 15.44 11.38 12.38
N PHE A 252 14.84 12.43 12.95
CA PHE A 252 15.02 13.81 12.50
C PHE A 252 16.49 14.24 12.55
N GLN A 253 17.17 14.01 13.68
CA GLN A 253 18.56 14.40 13.82
C GLN A 253 19.43 13.74 12.76
N LYS A 254 19.32 12.43 12.62
CA LYS A 254 20.08 11.65 11.61
C LYS A 254 19.85 12.16 10.19
N ILE A 255 18.61 12.47 9.82
CA ILE A 255 18.29 12.97 8.48
C ILE A 255 18.80 14.40 8.29
N ASN A 256 18.71 15.26 9.30
CA ASN A 256 19.26 16.61 9.24
C ASN A 256 20.81 16.60 9.04
N ASP A 257 21.50 15.60 9.62
CA ASP A 257 22.96 15.44 9.46
C ASP A 257 23.34 14.89 8.09
N LEU A 258 22.45 14.12 7.47
CA LEU A 258 22.69 13.48 6.17
C LEU A 258 22.27 14.34 4.97
N PHE A 259 21.29 15.22 5.10
CA PHE A 259 20.69 15.95 3.98
C PHE A 259 20.66 17.47 4.23
N LEU A 260 20.71 18.23 3.14
CA LEU A 260 20.58 19.68 3.21
C LEU A 260 19.16 20.07 3.65
N LYS A 261 19.04 21.11 4.47
CA LYS A 261 17.76 21.59 5.00
C LYS A 261 16.75 21.94 3.90
N VAL A 262 17.18 22.43 2.75
CA VAL A 262 16.34 22.78 1.60
C VAL A 262 15.54 21.58 1.07
N ASN A 263 16.00 20.36 1.30
CA ASN A 263 15.36 19.14 0.87
C ASN A 263 14.38 18.57 1.93
N ILE A 264 14.18 19.26 3.03
CA ILE A 264 13.38 18.78 4.15
C ILE A 264 12.24 19.76 4.41
N SER A 265 11.00 19.28 4.46
CA SER A 265 9.83 20.09 4.77
C SER A 265 9.85 20.62 6.21
N ASP A 266 8.97 21.55 6.51
CA ASP A 266 8.60 21.88 7.89
C ASP A 266 8.02 20.67 8.61
N THR A 267 8.01 20.76 9.95
CA THR A 267 7.44 19.69 10.79
C THR A 267 5.91 19.74 10.73
N ILE A 268 5.30 18.59 10.46
CA ILE A 268 3.85 18.40 10.46
C ILE A 268 3.48 17.55 11.68
N ASN A 269 2.48 17.98 12.43
CA ASN A 269 1.89 17.20 13.52
C ASN A 269 0.83 16.24 12.96
N ILE A 270 0.95 14.98 13.30
CA ILE A 270 -0.02 13.93 12.95
C ILE A 270 -0.49 13.24 14.23
N SER A 271 -1.54 12.42 14.13
CA SER A 271 -2.09 11.69 15.30
C SER A 271 -1.06 10.80 16.02
N LYS A 272 -0.05 10.31 15.30
CA LYS A 272 1.01 9.41 15.82
C LYS A 272 2.34 10.13 16.09
N GLY A 273 2.36 11.46 16.28
CA GLY A 273 3.56 12.24 16.57
C GLY A 273 3.89 13.28 15.52
N LYS A 274 5.17 13.52 15.29
CA LYS A 274 5.66 14.52 14.33
C LYS A 274 6.34 13.84 13.14
N ILE A 275 6.16 14.44 11.97
CA ILE A 275 6.73 13.97 10.71
C ILE A 275 7.36 15.12 9.94
N LYS A 276 8.41 14.85 9.18
CA LYS A 276 8.98 15.68 8.13
C LYS A 276 9.03 14.90 6.85
N TYR A 277 9.02 15.59 5.73
CA TYR A 277 9.17 15.00 4.41
C TYR A 277 10.49 15.37 3.80
N LEU A 278 11.21 14.37 3.31
CA LEU A 278 12.50 14.52 2.68
C LEU A 278 12.37 14.32 1.17
N ASN A 279 12.82 15.30 0.38
CA ASN A 279 13.04 15.12 -1.05
C ASN A 279 14.49 14.61 -1.26
N PRO A 280 14.70 13.32 -1.53
CA PRO A 280 16.05 12.78 -1.69
C PRO A 280 16.64 13.17 -3.04
N HIS A 281 17.95 13.46 -3.06
CA HIS A 281 18.68 13.84 -4.28
C HIS A 281 18.65 12.80 -5.41
N GLY A 282 18.30 11.53 -5.10
CA GLY A 282 18.19 10.43 -6.05
C GLY A 282 16.88 10.37 -6.84
N LEU A 283 15.88 11.20 -6.51
CA LEU A 283 14.62 11.31 -7.25
C LEU A 283 14.83 12.07 -8.58
N LYS A 284 15.64 11.54 -9.47
CA LYS A 284 15.85 12.14 -10.80
C LYS A 284 14.80 11.71 -11.84
N ARG A 285 13.90 10.79 -11.49
CA ARG A 285 12.99 10.18 -12.46
C ARG A 285 11.59 10.74 -12.29
N PHE A 286 11.34 11.90 -12.88
CA PHE A 286 10.01 12.53 -12.91
C PHE A 286 9.13 12.00 -14.07
N ASN A 287 9.64 11.08 -14.87
CA ASN A 287 8.87 10.42 -15.91
C ASN A 287 8.31 9.09 -15.39
N PRO A 288 7.09 8.71 -15.78
CA PRO A 288 6.50 7.45 -15.37
C PRO A 288 7.27 6.26 -15.95
N GLU A 289 7.67 5.34 -15.09
CA GLU A 289 8.32 4.09 -15.48
C GLU A 289 7.95 2.95 -14.54
N THR A 290 8.12 1.73 -15.00
CA THR A 290 7.97 0.53 -14.19
C THR A 290 9.23 -0.31 -14.24
N ILE A 291 9.66 -0.85 -13.09
CA ILE A 291 10.92 -1.59 -12.94
C ILE A 291 10.60 -3.00 -12.42
N ASN A 292 11.26 -4.02 -12.97
CA ASN A 292 11.09 -5.40 -12.57
C ASN A 292 11.35 -5.57 -11.07
N CYS A 293 10.48 -6.29 -10.39
CA CYS A 293 10.61 -6.55 -8.96
C CYS A 293 10.41 -8.03 -8.65
N SER A 294 11.46 -8.67 -8.20
CA SER A 294 11.45 -10.06 -7.76
C SER A 294 11.86 -10.23 -6.30
N THR A 295 12.07 -9.12 -5.57
CA THR A 295 12.64 -9.15 -4.22
C THR A 295 11.85 -8.28 -3.25
N ILE A 296 11.49 -8.88 -2.11
CA ILE A 296 10.82 -8.21 -0.98
C ILE A 296 11.68 -8.39 0.27
N VAL A 297 11.96 -7.29 0.96
CA VAL A 297 12.78 -7.29 2.18
C VAL A 297 11.99 -6.69 3.33
N ARG A 298 11.66 -7.51 4.33
CA ARG A 298 11.20 -7.00 5.62
C ARG A 298 12.38 -6.47 6.39
N ILE A 299 12.35 -5.20 6.77
CA ILE A 299 13.42 -4.59 7.55
C ILE A 299 12.99 -4.33 8.98
N LYS A 300 13.97 -4.40 9.90
CA LYS A 300 13.84 -4.00 11.28
C LYS A 300 15.15 -3.39 11.78
N TYR A 301 15.12 -2.11 12.09
CA TYR A 301 16.21 -1.43 12.78
C TYR A 301 16.16 -1.75 14.28
N ASN A 302 17.31 -2.12 14.85
CA ASN A 302 17.47 -2.26 16.30
C ASN A 302 18.95 -2.10 16.66
N SER A 303 19.30 -1.03 17.36
CA SER A 303 20.68 -0.71 17.74
C SER A 303 21.36 -1.76 18.61
N GLU A 304 20.59 -2.57 19.37
CA GLU A 304 21.11 -3.53 20.33
C GLU A 304 21.19 -4.96 19.76
N LYS A 305 20.53 -5.23 18.64
CA LYS A 305 20.49 -6.59 18.06
C LYS A 305 21.60 -6.82 17.06
N GLN A 306 22.00 -8.09 16.98
CA GLN A 306 22.92 -8.56 15.97
C GLN A 306 22.31 -8.44 14.56
N ASN A 307 23.13 -7.98 13.62
CA ASN A 307 22.76 -7.90 12.22
C ASN A 307 22.51 -9.30 11.63
N SER A 308 21.46 -9.43 10.86
CA SER A 308 21.13 -10.71 10.19
C SER A 308 20.32 -10.51 8.94
N LEU A 309 20.61 -11.31 7.91
CA LEU A 309 19.80 -11.44 6.70
C LEU A 309 19.37 -12.91 6.58
N LYS A 310 18.06 -13.15 6.52
CA LYS A 310 17.49 -14.50 6.40
C LYS A 310 16.49 -14.56 5.27
N LYS A 311 16.58 -15.58 4.42
CA LYS A 311 15.53 -15.89 3.44
C LYS A 311 14.31 -16.46 4.18
N VAL A 312 13.12 -16.00 3.83
CA VAL A 312 11.83 -16.40 4.41
C VAL A 312 10.85 -16.79 3.32
N LYS A 313 9.77 -17.46 3.68
CA LYS A 313 8.70 -17.76 2.73
C LYS A 313 7.82 -16.51 2.54
N PHE A 314 7.28 -16.33 1.34
CA PHE A 314 6.39 -15.17 1.06
C PHE A 314 5.20 -15.11 2.02
N LYS A 315 4.65 -16.25 2.43
CA LYS A 315 3.54 -16.34 3.39
C LYS A 315 3.84 -15.68 4.74
N ASP A 316 5.12 -15.64 5.14
CA ASP A 316 5.53 -15.01 6.41
C ASP A 316 5.46 -13.48 6.33
N LEU A 317 5.43 -12.92 5.12
CA LEU A 317 5.31 -11.47 4.87
C LEU A 317 3.88 -11.05 4.49
N LEU A 318 2.99 -12.00 4.21
CA LEU A 318 1.64 -11.70 3.73
C LEU A 318 0.87 -10.73 4.64
N PRO A 319 0.80 -10.92 5.97
CA PRO A 319 0.07 -9.99 6.84
C PRO A 319 0.60 -8.56 6.79
N LEU A 320 1.93 -8.39 6.68
CA LEU A 320 2.55 -7.07 6.58
C LEU A 320 2.20 -6.33 5.29
N ILE A 321 1.97 -7.09 4.22
CA ILE A 321 1.70 -6.52 2.90
C ILE A 321 0.21 -6.23 2.74
N VAL A 322 -0.67 -7.14 3.19
CA VAL A 322 -2.09 -7.00 2.87
C VAL A 322 -2.88 -6.12 3.83
N ASN A 323 -2.45 -5.98 5.09
CA ASN A 323 -3.25 -5.31 6.13
C ASN A 323 -3.40 -3.79 5.94
N GLU A 324 -2.42 -3.14 5.33
CA GLU A 324 -2.41 -1.68 5.15
C GLU A 324 -2.30 -1.27 3.67
N SER A 325 -2.56 -2.20 2.75
CA SER A 325 -2.44 -1.98 1.30
C SER A 325 -3.80 -1.95 0.63
N PHE A 326 -3.89 -1.26 -0.50
CA PHE A 326 -5.08 -1.22 -1.32
C PHE A 326 -4.93 -2.13 -2.54
N PHE A 327 -5.94 -2.96 -2.79
CA PHE A 327 -5.94 -3.90 -3.92
C PHE A 327 -7.20 -3.70 -4.78
N PRO A 328 -7.06 -3.39 -6.08
CA PRO A 328 -8.17 -3.48 -7.01
C PRO A 328 -8.72 -4.92 -7.03
N THR A 329 -10.04 -5.05 -7.04
CA THR A 329 -10.69 -6.37 -6.85
C THR A 329 -11.05 -7.07 -8.16
N ASN A 330 -10.67 -6.51 -9.31
CA ASN A 330 -10.83 -7.19 -10.58
C ASN A 330 -9.88 -8.40 -10.69
N ILE A 331 -10.29 -9.38 -11.45
CA ILE A 331 -9.59 -10.67 -11.56
C ILE A 331 -8.14 -10.56 -12.02
N ASN A 332 -7.84 -9.63 -12.93
CA ASN A 332 -6.49 -9.44 -13.45
C ASN A 332 -5.54 -8.88 -12.39
N SER A 333 -5.99 -7.89 -11.61
CA SER A 333 -5.23 -7.31 -10.51
C SER A 333 -4.94 -8.34 -9.42
N VAL A 334 -5.96 -9.11 -9.01
CA VAL A 334 -5.80 -10.16 -8.00
C VAL A 334 -4.83 -11.24 -8.47
N ASN A 335 -5.00 -11.73 -9.70
CA ASN A 335 -4.10 -12.74 -10.26
C ASN A 335 -2.69 -12.20 -10.45
N GLY A 336 -2.53 -10.96 -10.88
CA GLY A 336 -1.25 -10.27 -11.00
C GLY A 336 -0.51 -10.23 -9.68
N PHE A 337 -1.18 -9.75 -8.60
CA PHE A 337 -0.61 -9.72 -7.26
C PHE A 337 -0.20 -11.12 -6.77
N MET A 338 -1.09 -12.11 -6.90
CA MET A 338 -0.81 -13.46 -6.45
C MET A 338 0.39 -14.07 -7.19
N ASN A 339 0.46 -13.88 -8.52
CA ASN A 339 1.59 -14.35 -9.33
C ASN A 339 2.90 -13.70 -8.92
N TRP A 340 2.91 -12.36 -8.83
CA TRP A 340 4.09 -11.62 -8.43
C TRP A 340 4.57 -12.06 -7.04
N PHE A 341 3.66 -12.06 -6.05
CA PHE A 341 4.03 -12.29 -4.66
C PHE A 341 4.56 -13.71 -4.39
N ILE A 342 3.97 -14.74 -5.01
CA ILE A 342 4.43 -16.13 -4.88
C ILE A 342 5.86 -16.29 -5.44
N ASN A 343 6.20 -15.56 -6.50
CA ASN A 343 7.48 -15.67 -7.18
C ASN A 343 8.58 -14.77 -6.59
N CYS A 344 8.24 -13.89 -5.66
CA CYS A 344 9.24 -13.02 -5.03
C CYS A 344 10.21 -13.79 -4.12
N LYS A 345 11.47 -13.43 -4.20
CA LYS A 345 12.49 -13.78 -3.20
C LYS A 345 12.23 -12.92 -1.95
N CYS A 346 11.89 -13.54 -0.83
CA CYS A 346 11.54 -12.83 0.40
C CYS A 346 12.64 -12.96 1.45
N TYR A 347 12.96 -11.84 2.10
CA TYR A 347 14.00 -11.76 3.12
C TYR A 347 13.52 -11.00 4.34
N THR A 348 14.10 -11.32 5.51
CA THR A 348 14.06 -10.50 6.71
C THR A 348 15.46 -10.00 7.03
N LEU A 349 15.60 -8.70 7.14
CA LEU A 349 16.84 -8.00 7.47
C LEU A 349 16.69 -7.29 8.82
N ASN A 350 17.47 -7.72 9.81
CA ASN A 350 17.71 -6.95 11.02
C ASN A 350 19.05 -6.23 10.89
N TYR A 351 19.06 -4.94 11.17
CA TYR A 351 20.27 -4.12 11.09
C TYR A 351 20.34 -3.09 12.23
N ASN A 352 21.56 -2.75 12.65
CA ASN A 352 21.84 -1.82 13.73
C ASN A 352 22.62 -0.57 13.31
N ASN A 353 23.11 -0.53 12.07
CA ASN A 353 23.79 0.64 11.50
C ASN A 353 23.67 0.66 9.97
N ASP A 354 24.03 1.80 9.37
CA ASP A 354 23.87 2.07 7.95
C ASP A 354 24.73 1.18 7.06
N ASN A 355 25.96 0.91 7.49
CA ASN A 355 26.89 0.05 6.75
C ASN A 355 26.33 -1.37 6.63
N SER A 356 25.77 -1.88 7.70
CA SER A 356 25.12 -3.20 7.70
C SER A 356 23.94 -3.25 6.75
N LEU A 357 23.08 -2.23 6.77
CA LEU A 357 21.96 -2.11 5.82
C LEU A 357 22.44 -2.17 4.37
N ILE A 358 23.40 -1.30 4.01
CA ILE A 358 23.95 -1.20 2.66
C ILE A 358 24.62 -2.51 2.24
N ASN A 359 25.47 -3.07 3.10
CA ASN A 359 26.23 -4.29 2.80
C ASN A 359 25.32 -5.51 2.58
N PHE A 360 24.23 -5.63 3.36
CA PHE A 360 23.29 -6.74 3.17
C PHE A 360 22.47 -6.61 1.90
N LEU A 361 22.01 -5.41 1.57
CA LEU A 361 21.26 -5.21 0.34
C LEU A 361 22.14 -5.36 -0.91
N ASN A 362 23.41 -4.98 -0.85
CA ASN A 362 24.36 -5.22 -1.94
C ASN A 362 24.66 -6.71 -2.19
N LYS A 363 24.39 -7.59 -1.23
CA LYS A 363 24.57 -9.05 -1.35
C LYS A 363 23.33 -9.77 -1.89
N LEU A 364 22.21 -9.06 -2.03
CA LEU A 364 21.01 -9.68 -2.62
C LEU A 364 21.25 -9.95 -4.10
N GLU A 365 20.99 -11.17 -4.49
CA GLU A 365 20.93 -11.58 -5.91
C GLU A 365 19.53 -11.28 -6.45
N PHE A 366 19.44 -10.53 -7.54
CA PHE A 366 18.22 -10.12 -8.21
C PHE A 366 17.78 -11.15 -9.26
#